data_abe5cebd1884786b27015d8c680eee1a
#
_entry.id   abe5cebd1884786b27015d8c680eee1a
#
_cell.length_a   1.000
_cell.length_b   1.000
_cell.length_c   1.000
_cell.angle_alpha   90.00
_cell.angle_beta   90.00
_cell.angle_gamma   90.00
#
_symmetry.space_group_name_H-M   'P 1'
#
loop_
_entity.id
_entity.type
_entity.pdbx_description
1 polymer ?
#
loop_
_entity_poly.entity_id
_entity_poly.type
_entity_poly.pdbx_seq_one_letter_code
_entity_poly.pdbx_strand_id
1 'polypeptide(L)'
;MTDRPATGIESLVLDAAPLLVQARIAGLADKYYIPASVVAELRDARARDYLHTLHTTGQIDLEVREPGAEALKMVMEFAKQTGDYAVLSKPDLHVLALTYALEVEAHGTWRIRQTVGGKTGQQLHEERRLEEKRVAQPQSQGAKDAIQQGGRAEAQN
;
A
#
# COMPACT_ATOMS: atom_id res chain seq x y z
N MET A 1 19.41 17.64 -16.16
CA MET A 1 19.07 17.04 -14.86
C MET A 1 17.88 17.80 -14.31
N THR A 2 16.67 17.29 -14.53
CA THR A 2 15.45 17.89 -13.97
C THR A 2 15.37 17.45 -12.52
N ASP A 3 15.59 18.41 -11.63
CA ASP A 3 15.41 18.26 -10.19
C ASP A 3 13.89 18.09 -9.93
N ARG A 4 13.44 16.84 -10.05
CA ARG A 4 12.05 16.46 -9.81
C ARG A 4 11.94 16.21 -8.31
N PRO A 5 11.07 16.93 -7.58
CA PRO A 5 10.88 16.63 -6.17
C PRO A 5 10.44 15.17 -6.05
N ALA A 6 11.19 14.37 -5.30
CA ALA A 6 10.84 12.99 -5.02
C ALA A 6 9.44 12.99 -4.37
N THR A 7 8.45 12.42 -5.07
CA THR A 7 7.07 12.38 -4.59
C THR A 7 6.89 11.43 -3.42
N GLY A 8 7.92 10.63 -3.11
CA GLY A 8 7.87 9.55 -2.14
C GLY A 8 7.14 8.30 -2.64
N ILE A 9 6.64 8.33 -3.89
CA ILE A 9 6.04 7.17 -4.56
C ILE A 9 7.01 6.71 -5.65
N GLU A 10 7.65 5.57 -5.44
CA GLU A 10 8.62 5.02 -6.40
C GLU A 10 7.93 4.48 -7.66
N SER A 11 6.83 3.77 -7.49
CA SER A 11 6.12 3.07 -8.57
C SER A 11 4.62 3.28 -8.49
N LEU A 12 3.97 3.57 -9.63
CA LEU A 12 2.52 3.70 -9.76
C LEU A 12 2.01 2.81 -10.90
N VAL A 13 1.08 1.93 -10.60
CA VAL A 13 0.40 1.13 -11.62
C VAL A 13 -0.86 1.86 -12.09
N LEU A 14 -1.01 1.99 -13.40
CA LEU A 14 -2.12 2.68 -14.02
C LEU A 14 -3.22 1.68 -14.44
N ASP A 15 -4.45 2.05 -14.13
CA ASP A 15 -5.68 1.49 -14.68
C ASP A 15 -6.23 2.39 -15.81
N ALA A 16 -7.29 1.95 -16.49
CA ALA A 16 -7.94 2.69 -17.56
C ALA A 16 -8.66 3.96 -17.07
N ALA A 17 -9.24 3.95 -15.89
CA ALA A 17 -10.10 5.03 -15.41
C ALA A 17 -9.41 6.41 -15.37
N PRO A 18 -8.21 6.60 -14.82
CA PRO A 18 -7.54 7.89 -14.84
C PRO A 18 -7.18 8.38 -16.24
N LEU A 19 -6.98 7.47 -17.20
CA LEU A 19 -6.70 7.81 -18.59
C LEU A 19 -7.95 8.28 -19.33
N LEU A 20 -9.09 7.64 -19.07
CA LEU A 20 -10.38 8.01 -19.66
C LEU A 20 -10.82 9.42 -19.26
N VAL A 21 -10.57 9.83 -18.02
CA VAL A 21 -10.90 11.18 -17.54
C VAL A 21 -9.74 12.16 -17.70
N GLN A 22 -8.64 11.74 -18.34
CA GLN A 22 -7.42 12.54 -18.51
C GLN A 22 -6.93 13.18 -17.21
N ALA A 23 -6.94 12.38 -16.14
CA ALA A 23 -6.52 12.80 -14.81
C ALA A 23 -5.05 13.27 -14.83
N ARG A 24 -4.75 14.31 -14.05
CA ARG A 24 -3.37 14.83 -13.94
C ARG A 24 -2.51 13.87 -13.13
N ILE A 25 -1.89 12.90 -13.83
CA ILE A 25 -1.05 11.87 -13.21
C ILE A 25 0.45 12.18 -13.23
N ALA A 26 0.88 13.09 -14.10
CA ALA A 26 2.30 13.48 -14.19
C ALA A 26 2.81 14.03 -12.85
N GLY A 27 3.98 13.53 -12.41
CA GLY A 27 4.62 13.94 -11.16
C GLY A 27 4.10 13.24 -9.90
N LEU A 28 3.18 12.25 -9.99
CA LEU A 28 2.71 11.50 -8.83
C LEU A 28 3.68 10.41 -8.38
N ALA A 29 4.49 9.86 -9.29
CA ALA A 29 5.45 8.81 -8.99
C ALA A 29 6.72 8.99 -9.83
N ASP A 30 7.77 8.29 -9.45
CA ASP A 30 9.03 8.29 -10.21
C ASP A 30 8.90 7.42 -11.45
N LYS A 31 8.24 6.28 -11.37
CA LYS A 31 8.00 5.36 -12.48
C LYS A 31 6.54 4.91 -12.56
N TYR A 32 6.05 4.75 -13.79
CA TYR A 32 4.68 4.35 -14.07
C TYR A 32 4.68 3.01 -14.79
N TYR A 33 3.74 2.16 -14.42
CA TYR A 33 3.55 0.85 -15.03
C TYR A 33 2.10 0.70 -15.49
N ILE A 34 1.90 0.01 -16.60
CA ILE A 34 0.57 -0.32 -17.11
C ILE A 34 0.58 -1.74 -17.67
N PRO A 35 -0.37 -2.62 -17.30
CA PRO A 35 -0.52 -3.92 -17.95
C PRO A 35 -0.95 -3.79 -19.40
N ALA A 36 -0.43 -4.64 -20.30
CA ALA A 36 -0.83 -4.65 -21.70
C ALA A 36 -2.35 -4.91 -21.90
N SER A 37 -2.95 -5.67 -20.96
CA SER A 37 -4.41 -5.91 -20.97
C SER A 37 -5.21 -4.62 -20.78
N VAL A 38 -4.74 -3.69 -19.94
CA VAL A 38 -5.37 -2.38 -19.77
C VAL A 38 -5.23 -1.55 -21.05
N VAL A 39 -4.02 -1.51 -21.64
CA VAL A 39 -3.79 -0.81 -22.92
C VAL A 39 -4.69 -1.34 -24.02
N ALA A 40 -4.87 -2.68 -24.10
CA ALA A 40 -5.70 -3.33 -25.10
C ALA A 40 -7.20 -2.99 -24.96
N GLU A 41 -7.67 -2.73 -23.72
CA GLU A 41 -9.06 -2.35 -23.47
C GLU A 41 -9.32 -0.84 -23.64
N LEU A 42 -8.29 -0.02 -23.76
CA LEU A 42 -8.42 1.41 -24.01
C LEU A 42 -8.95 1.67 -25.44
N ARG A 43 -10.29 1.61 -25.60
CA ARG A 43 -10.97 1.85 -26.90
C ARG A 43 -11.11 3.32 -27.21
N ASP A 44 -11.17 4.18 -26.21
CA ASP A 44 -11.29 5.62 -26.38
C ASP A 44 -10.02 6.21 -26.98
N ALA A 45 -10.16 6.91 -28.12
CA ALA A 45 -9.02 7.49 -28.83
C ALA A 45 -8.34 8.59 -28.01
N ARG A 46 -9.11 9.41 -27.27
CA ARG A 46 -8.58 10.50 -26.45
C ARG A 46 -7.73 9.97 -25.28
N ALA A 47 -8.17 8.86 -24.68
CA ALA A 47 -7.42 8.20 -23.61
C ALA A 47 -6.08 7.64 -24.12
N ARG A 48 -6.09 7.02 -25.31
CA ARG A 48 -4.85 6.55 -25.97
C ARG A 48 -3.91 7.69 -26.33
N ASP A 49 -4.43 8.75 -26.92
CA ASP A 49 -3.66 9.93 -27.29
C ASP A 49 -3.08 10.62 -26.06
N TYR A 50 -3.84 10.68 -24.97
CA TYR A 50 -3.38 11.22 -23.70
C TYR A 50 -2.21 10.40 -23.14
N LEU A 51 -2.33 9.07 -23.06
CA LEU A 51 -1.26 8.18 -22.60
C LEU A 51 -0.01 8.32 -23.47
N HIS A 52 -0.20 8.33 -24.80
CA HIS A 52 0.88 8.50 -25.77
C HIS A 52 1.58 9.84 -25.56
N THR A 53 0.84 10.93 -25.38
CA THR A 53 1.40 12.26 -25.12
C THR A 53 2.21 12.30 -23.84
N LEU A 54 1.70 11.79 -22.73
CA LEU A 54 2.39 11.73 -21.46
C LEU A 54 3.75 11.00 -21.56
N HIS A 55 3.76 9.89 -22.29
CA HIS A 55 4.96 9.08 -22.49
C HIS A 55 5.95 9.77 -23.45
N THR A 56 5.52 10.22 -24.64
CA THR A 56 6.40 10.78 -25.68
C THR A 56 6.97 12.13 -25.31
N THR A 57 6.26 12.93 -24.53
CA THR A 57 6.77 14.22 -24.02
C THR A 57 7.64 14.07 -22.77
N GLY A 58 7.85 12.85 -22.28
CA GLY A 58 8.67 12.60 -21.11
C GLY A 58 8.05 13.11 -19.79
N GLN A 59 6.73 13.36 -19.77
CA GLN A 59 6.04 13.78 -18.55
C GLN A 59 5.96 12.66 -17.52
N ILE A 60 5.95 11.41 -17.99
CA ILE A 60 6.01 10.19 -17.16
C ILE A 60 7.04 9.22 -17.74
N ASP A 61 7.74 8.49 -16.87
CA ASP A 61 8.53 7.32 -17.23
C ASP A 61 7.61 6.09 -17.19
N LEU A 62 7.07 5.68 -18.36
CA LEU A 62 6.07 4.64 -18.49
C LEU A 62 6.66 3.35 -19.04
N GLU A 63 6.38 2.25 -18.36
CA GLU A 63 6.69 0.87 -18.79
C GLU A 63 5.41 0.05 -18.93
N VAL A 64 5.22 -0.61 -20.08
CA VAL A 64 4.19 -1.64 -20.25
C VAL A 64 4.75 -2.94 -19.71
N ARG A 65 4.15 -3.47 -18.62
CA ARG A 65 4.64 -4.65 -17.94
C ARG A 65 3.49 -5.59 -17.55
N GLU A 66 3.66 -6.88 -17.81
CA GLU A 66 2.71 -7.90 -17.36
C GLU A 66 3.09 -8.43 -15.98
N PRO A 67 2.11 -8.78 -15.14
CA PRO A 67 2.38 -9.45 -13.88
C PRO A 67 2.89 -10.87 -14.12
N GLY A 68 3.81 -11.33 -13.29
CA GLY A 68 4.24 -12.72 -13.29
C GLY A 68 3.12 -13.69 -12.90
N ALA A 69 3.22 -14.95 -13.36
CA ALA A 69 2.21 -15.98 -13.10
C ALA A 69 1.96 -16.22 -11.60
N GLU A 70 3.00 -16.14 -10.77
CA GLU A 70 2.88 -16.30 -9.32
C GLU A 70 2.09 -15.17 -8.67
N ALA A 71 2.37 -13.91 -9.06
CA ALA A 71 1.64 -12.75 -8.56
C ALA A 71 0.16 -12.82 -8.96
N LEU A 72 -0.11 -13.19 -10.21
CA LEU A 72 -1.48 -13.36 -10.69
C LEU A 72 -2.21 -14.47 -9.92
N LYS A 73 -1.56 -15.61 -9.68
CA LYS A 73 -2.13 -16.69 -8.89
C LYS A 73 -2.46 -16.24 -7.46
N MET A 74 -1.54 -15.55 -6.79
CA MET A 74 -1.74 -15.04 -5.43
C MET A 74 -2.94 -14.09 -5.34
N VAL A 75 -3.05 -13.14 -6.27
CA VAL A 75 -4.18 -12.20 -6.31
C VAL A 75 -5.49 -12.90 -6.61
N MET A 76 -5.51 -13.85 -7.56
CA MET A 76 -6.72 -14.62 -7.86
C MET A 76 -7.20 -15.47 -6.67
N GLU A 77 -6.28 -16.11 -5.94
CA GLU A 77 -6.62 -16.88 -4.75
C GLU A 77 -7.16 -15.98 -3.63
N PHE A 78 -6.54 -14.82 -3.43
CA PHE A 78 -7.02 -13.84 -2.45
C PHE A 78 -8.40 -13.29 -2.83
N ALA A 79 -8.61 -12.94 -4.10
CA ALA A 79 -9.90 -12.47 -4.62
C ALA A 79 -11.02 -13.52 -4.45
N LYS A 80 -10.70 -14.82 -4.57
CA LYS A 80 -11.65 -15.90 -4.28
C LYS A 80 -12.03 -15.96 -2.80
N GLN A 81 -11.07 -15.74 -1.90
CA GLN A 81 -11.30 -15.73 -0.46
C GLN A 81 -12.15 -14.53 -0.02
N THR A 82 -11.99 -13.36 -0.65
CA THR A 82 -12.81 -12.16 -0.39
C THR A 82 -14.18 -12.20 -1.08
N GLY A 83 -14.37 -13.08 -2.07
CA GLY A 83 -15.57 -13.14 -2.89
C GLY A 83 -15.57 -12.19 -4.10
N ASP A 84 -14.51 -11.42 -4.30
CA ASP A 84 -14.42 -10.39 -5.37
C ASP A 84 -14.07 -10.99 -6.74
N TYR A 85 -13.57 -12.24 -6.78
CA TYR A 85 -13.07 -12.85 -8.02
C TYR A 85 -14.10 -12.85 -9.17
N ALA A 86 -15.39 -13.00 -8.85
CA ALA A 86 -16.45 -13.07 -9.84
C ALA A 86 -16.78 -11.71 -10.52
N VAL A 87 -16.39 -10.62 -9.88
CA VAL A 87 -16.70 -9.25 -10.37
C VAL A 87 -15.46 -8.54 -10.95
N LEU A 88 -14.26 -9.06 -10.71
CA LEU A 88 -13.02 -8.52 -11.26
C LEU A 88 -12.84 -8.95 -12.71
N SER A 89 -12.59 -8.00 -13.59
CA SER A 89 -12.19 -8.25 -14.97
C SER A 89 -10.75 -8.75 -15.07
N LYS A 90 -10.35 -9.24 -16.24
CA LYS A 90 -8.95 -9.62 -16.47
C LYS A 90 -7.98 -8.45 -16.29
N PRO A 91 -8.20 -7.24 -16.80
CA PRO A 91 -7.36 -6.09 -16.54
C PRO A 91 -7.28 -5.74 -15.05
N ASP A 92 -8.41 -5.78 -14.31
CA ASP A 92 -8.40 -5.53 -12.85
C ASP A 92 -7.44 -6.48 -12.13
N LEU A 93 -7.53 -7.78 -12.45
CA LEU A 93 -6.63 -8.79 -11.87
C LEU A 93 -5.16 -8.52 -12.24
N HIS A 94 -4.88 -8.06 -13.47
CA HIS A 94 -3.53 -7.73 -13.91
C HIS A 94 -2.97 -6.48 -13.21
N VAL A 95 -3.79 -5.44 -13.01
CA VAL A 95 -3.42 -4.24 -12.25
C VAL A 95 -3.07 -4.61 -10.80
N LEU A 96 -3.94 -5.38 -10.14
CA LEU A 96 -3.71 -5.84 -8.77
C LEU A 96 -2.46 -6.73 -8.66
N ALA A 97 -2.30 -7.67 -9.59
CA ALA A 97 -1.17 -8.58 -9.59
C ALA A 97 0.16 -7.87 -9.89
N LEU A 98 0.17 -6.89 -10.79
CA LEU A 98 1.36 -6.09 -11.07
C LEU A 98 1.72 -5.22 -9.87
N THR A 99 0.74 -4.60 -9.21
CA THR A 99 0.94 -3.84 -7.97
C THR A 99 1.53 -4.73 -6.87
N TYR A 100 0.98 -5.95 -6.70
CA TYR A 100 1.51 -6.94 -5.76
C TYR A 100 2.97 -7.30 -6.09
N ALA A 101 3.27 -7.60 -7.36
CA ALA A 101 4.61 -7.98 -7.79
C ALA A 101 5.64 -6.87 -7.51
N LEU A 102 5.31 -5.62 -7.84
CA LEU A 102 6.18 -4.47 -7.59
C LEU A 102 6.43 -4.25 -6.10
N GLU A 103 5.40 -4.37 -5.25
CA GLU A 103 5.55 -4.28 -3.80
C GLU A 103 6.45 -5.40 -3.25
N VAL A 104 6.27 -6.64 -3.75
CA VAL A 104 7.11 -7.78 -3.34
C VAL A 104 8.56 -7.60 -3.80
N GLU A 105 8.78 -7.09 -5.00
CA GLU A 105 10.12 -6.80 -5.53
C GLU A 105 10.84 -5.74 -4.71
N ALA A 106 10.13 -4.67 -4.30
CA ALA A 106 10.73 -3.55 -3.57
C ALA A 106 10.91 -3.84 -2.07
N HIS A 107 9.95 -4.48 -1.43
CA HIS A 107 9.84 -4.57 0.03
C HIS A 107 9.62 -6.00 0.55
N GLY A 108 9.50 -7.01 -0.34
CA GLY A 108 9.05 -8.34 0.05
C GLY A 108 7.57 -8.34 0.48
N THR A 109 7.17 -9.39 1.19
CA THR A 109 5.78 -9.55 1.64
C THR A 109 5.46 -8.84 2.96
N TRP A 110 6.41 -8.07 3.50
CA TRP A 110 6.35 -7.43 4.81
C TRP A 110 5.14 -6.53 5.02
N ARG A 111 4.77 -5.75 4.00
CA ARG A 111 3.65 -4.80 4.06
C ARG A 111 2.33 -5.39 3.56
N ILE A 112 2.34 -6.62 3.10
CA ILE A 112 1.20 -7.31 2.50
C ILE A 112 0.51 -8.20 3.52
N ARG A 113 -0.82 -8.21 3.53
CA ARG A 113 -1.61 -9.15 4.32
C ARG A 113 -1.58 -10.51 3.65
N GLN A 114 -1.23 -11.56 4.40
CA GLN A 114 -1.16 -12.92 3.89
C GLN A 114 -2.52 -13.64 3.94
N THR A 115 -3.45 -13.14 4.76
CA THR A 115 -4.79 -13.72 4.92
C THR A 115 -5.84 -12.62 4.99
N VAL A 116 -7.06 -12.95 4.59
CA VAL A 116 -8.20 -12.04 4.66
C VAL A 116 -8.46 -11.65 6.12
N GLY A 117 -8.55 -10.36 6.41
CA GLY A 117 -8.69 -9.83 7.77
C GLY A 117 -7.44 -9.92 8.64
N GLY A 118 -6.36 -10.55 8.14
CA GLY A 118 -5.09 -10.65 8.85
C GLY A 118 -4.34 -9.31 8.95
N LYS A 119 -3.29 -9.30 9.77
CA LYS A 119 -2.38 -8.16 9.91
C LYS A 119 -1.21 -8.29 8.93
N THR A 120 -0.64 -7.17 8.53
CA THR A 120 0.64 -7.15 7.81
C THR A 120 1.78 -7.50 8.76
N GLY A 121 2.93 -7.94 8.21
CA GLY A 121 4.14 -8.15 9.02
C GLY A 121 4.58 -6.88 9.75
N GLN A 122 4.43 -5.71 9.12
CA GLN A 122 4.71 -4.41 9.72
C GLN A 122 3.83 -4.15 10.95
N GLN A 123 2.51 -4.40 10.84
CA GLN A 123 1.58 -4.24 11.97
C GLN A 123 1.90 -5.18 13.13
N LEU A 124 2.23 -6.44 12.83
CA LEU A 124 2.61 -7.42 13.84
C LEU A 124 3.91 -7.03 14.57
N HIS A 125 4.89 -6.49 13.85
CA HIS A 125 6.14 -6.02 14.45
C HIS A 125 5.92 -4.78 15.33
N GLU A 126 5.12 -3.82 14.86
CA GLU A 126 4.80 -2.62 15.65
C GLU A 126 4.07 -2.97 16.95
N GLU A 127 3.09 -3.88 16.90
CA GLU A 127 2.40 -4.38 18.10
C GLU A 127 3.36 -5.05 19.08
N ARG A 128 4.27 -5.88 18.58
CA ARG A 128 5.27 -6.53 19.42
C ARG A 128 6.18 -5.51 20.10
N ARG A 129 6.64 -4.52 19.34
CA ARG A 129 7.46 -3.43 19.86
C ARG A 129 6.76 -2.60 20.95
N LEU A 130 5.46 -2.33 20.76
CA LEU A 130 4.65 -1.61 21.75
C LEU A 130 4.44 -2.44 23.02
N GLU A 131 4.20 -3.73 22.89
CA GLU A 131 4.05 -4.64 24.01
C GLU A 131 5.35 -4.78 24.82
N GLU A 132 6.50 -4.90 24.15
CA GLU A 132 7.81 -4.92 24.79
C GLU A 132 8.06 -3.63 25.60
N LYS A 133 7.71 -2.46 25.05
CA LYS A 133 7.80 -1.18 25.77
C LYS A 133 6.87 -1.13 26.97
N ARG A 134 5.67 -1.68 26.87
CA ARG A 134 4.70 -1.74 27.95
C ARG A 134 5.19 -2.62 29.09
N VAL A 135 5.79 -3.76 28.78
CA VAL A 135 6.36 -4.69 29.76
C VAL A 135 7.63 -4.12 30.39
N ALA A 136 8.44 -3.37 29.63
CA ALA A 136 9.67 -2.76 30.12
C ALA A 136 9.47 -1.52 31.02
N GLN A 137 8.25 -0.95 31.08
CA GLN A 137 7.88 0.12 32.01
C GLN A 137 7.21 -0.51 33.24
N PRO A 138 7.93 -0.80 34.36
CA PRO A 138 7.28 -1.26 35.58
C PRO A 138 6.41 -0.14 36.13
N GLN A 139 5.20 -0.50 36.57
CA GLN A 139 4.18 0.39 37.13
C GLN A 139 4.75 1.18 38.32
N SER A 140 5.32 2.36 38.07
CA SER A 140 5.83 3.26 39.12
C SER A 140 4.72 4.21 39.65
N GLN A 141 3.46 3.94 39.40
CA GLN A 141 2.35 4.77 39.87
C GLN A 141 1.60 4.22 41.09
N GLY A 142 1.85 2.98 41.53
CA GLY A 142 1.15 2.41 42.70
C GLY A 142 1.78 2.75 44.04
N ALA A 143 2.98 3.35 44.08
CA ALA A 143 3.71 3.60 45.34
C ALA A 143 3.55 5.01 45.93
N LYS A 144 2.94 5.96 45.22
CA LYS A 144 2.78 7.34 45.71
C LYS A 144 1.48 7.58 46.46
N ASP A 145 0.45 6.78 46.25
CA ASP A 145 -0.83 6.95 46.95
C ASP A 145 -0.90 6.27 48.33
N ALA A 146 0.02 5.32 48.62
CA ALA A 146 0.07 4.64 49.91
C ALA A 146 0.75 5.45 51.00
N ILE A 147 1.57 6.47 50.67
CA ILE A 147 2.30 7.28 51.65
C ILE A 147 1.47 8.48 52.18
N GLN A 148 0.41 8.86 51.43
CA GLN A 148 -0.39 10.01 51.82
C GLN A 148 -1.61 9.72 52.73
N GLN A 149 -1.89 8.43 53.00
CA GLN A 149 -2.98 8.01 53.93
C GLN A 149 -2.51 7.56 55.31
N GLY A 150 -1.20 7.46 55.53
CA GLY A 150 -0.63 7.05 56.85
C GLY A 150 -0.34 8.19 57.83
N GLY A 151 -0.54 9.46 57.47
CA GLY A 151 -0.11 10.63 58.26
C GLY A 151 -1.19 11.40 59.02
N ARG A 152 -2.40 10.84 59.21
CA ARG A 152 -3.50 11.61 59.83
C ARG A 152 -4.23 10.90 61.00
N ALA A 153 -3.55 10.16 61.81
CA ALA A 153 -4.14 9.45 62.93
C ALA A 153 -3.30 9.49 64.23
N GLU A 154 -2.57 10.57 64.52
CA GLU A 154 -1.97 10.78 65.85
C GLU A 154 -1.89 12.28 66.15
N ALA A 155 -3.00 12.89 66.51
CA ALA A 155 -3.02 14.15 67.29
C ALA A 155 -4.46 14.42 67.79
N GLN A 156 -4.90 13.60 68.75
CA GLN A 156 -5.94 14.01 69.73
C GLN A 156 -5.91 13.03 70.91
N ASN A 157 -5.07 13.33 71.88
CA ASN A 157 -5.42 13.11 73.29
C ASN A 157 -4.59 14.03 74.19
#